data_50f50f08ba367a90225ad0bd31bf2a06
#
_entry.id   50f50f08ba367a90225ad0bd31bf2a06
#
_cell.length_a   1.000
_cell.length_b   1.000
_cell.length_c   1.000
_cell.angle_alpha   90.00
_cell.angle_beta   90.00
_cell.angle_gamma   90.00
#
_symmetry.space_group_name_H-M   'P 1'
#
loop_
_entity.id
_entity.type
_entity.pdbx_description
1 polymer ?
#
loop_
_entity_poly.entity_id
_entity_poly.type
_entity_poly.pdbx_seq_one_letter_code
_entity_poly.pdbx_strand_id
1 'polypeptide(L)'
;MTARQTFTSGQTLTAAQMNAVAEANLAVNAQGTATAYTLVLADAGKLITFTGAAATVTIPTNASVAFAVGDQINIAQLGTAQITIGTASGVTLQSNGSKTKTAGQYAVVTCVQYTANTWLLLGNTST
;
A
#
# COMPACT_ATOMS: atom_id res chain seq x y z
N MET A 1 6.73 -3.38 0.55
CA MET A 1 7.57 -4.40 -0.10
C MET A 1 8.36 -5.16 0.94
N THR A 2 8.34 -6.47 0.83
CA THR A 2 9.21 -7.30 1.66
C THR A 2 10.67 -7.08 1.24
N ALA A 3 11.55 -6.86 2.21
CA ALA A 3 12.97 -6.67 1.92
C ALA A 3 13.54 -7.91 1.25
N ARG A 4 14.40 -7.71 0.25
CA ARG A 4 15.09 -8.83 -0.39
C ARG A 4 16.06 -9.47 0.59
N GLN A 5 16.08 -10.80 0.59
CA GLN A 5 17.07 -11.54 1.33
C GLN A 5 18.43 -11.45 0.61
N THR A 6 19.45 -11.05 1.33
CA THR A 6 20.82 -10.98 0.80
C THR A 6 21.63 -12.16 1.28
N PHE A 7 22.34 -12.83 0.36
CA PHE A 7 23.18 -13.98 0.67
C PHE A 7 24.63 -13.64 0.41
N THR A 8 25.51 -14.10 1.31
CA THR A 8 26.94 -13.96 1.16
C THR A 8 27.54 -15.29 0.68
N SER A 9 28.58 -15.24 -0.16
CA SER A 9 29.27 -16.45 -0.62
C SER A 9 29.72 -17.30 0.55
N GLY A 10 29.42 -18.60 0.52
CA GLY A 10 29.75 -19.53 1.61
C GLY A 10 28.79 -19.53 2.79
N GLN A 11 27.76 -18.70 2.76
CA GLN A 11 26.75 -18.65 3.81
C GLN A 11 25.82 -19.85 3.73
N THR A 12 25.53 -20.46 4.89
CA THR A 12 24.52 -21.53 4.97
C THR A 12 23.13 -20.93 4.93
N LEU A 13 22.28 -21.43 4.07
CA LEU A 13 20.90 -20.99 3.97
C LEU A 13 20.06 -21.60 5.10
N THR A 14 19.47 -20.74 5.94
CA THR A 14 18.60 -21.16 7.04
C THR A 14 17.16 -21.28 6.60
N ALA A 15 16.33 -21.97 7.39
CA ALA A 15 14.88 -22.06 7.13
C ALA A 15 14.23 -20.66 7.16
N ALA A 16 14.67 -19.78 8.07
CA ALA A 16 14.15 -18.41 8.13
C ALA A 16 14.47 -17.63 6.85
N GLN A 17 15.67 -17.81 6.29
CA GLN A 17 16.06 -17.16 5.03
C GLN A 17 15.25 -17.69 3.85
N MET A 18 14.99 -19.00 3.81
CA MET A 18 14.13 -19.59 2.77
C MET A 18 12.71 -19.05 2.87
N ASN A 19 12.16 -18.93 4.07
CA ASN A 19 10.82 -18.37 4.28
C ASN A 19 10.76 -16.90 3.83
N ALA A 20 11.78 -16.11 4.12
CA ALA A 20 11.84 -14.72 3.68
C ALA A 20 11.83 -14.59 2.15
N VAL A 21 12.52 -15.49 1.44
CA VAL A 21 12.47 -15.53 -0.03
C VAL A 21 11.09 -15.95 -0.53
N ALA A 22 10.47 -16.94 0.10
CA ALA A 22 9.15 -17.43 -0.29
C ALA A 22 8.04 -16.40 -0.07
N GLU A 23 8.21 -15.51 0.91
CA GLU A 23 7.24 -14.45 1.24
C GLU A 23 7.38 -13.20 0.35
N ALA A 24 8.24 -13.23 -0.65
CA ALA A 24 8.42 -12.09 -1.57
C ALA A 24 7.23 -11.91 -2.53
N ASN A 25 6.18 -12.68 -2.42
CA ASN A 25 4.96 -12.58 -3.23
C ASN A 25 4.00 -11.53 -2.67
N LEU A 26 3.03 -11.12 -3.51
CA LEU A 26 1.98 -10.21 -3.07
C LEU A 26 1.19 -10.84 -1.92
N ALA A 27 1.21 -10.19 -0.77
CA ALA A 27 0.43 -10.58 0.39
C ALA A 27 -0.82 -9.71 0.51
N VAL A 28 -1.85 -10.23 1.17
CA VAL A 28 -3.09 -9.52 1.41
C VAL A 28 -3.14 -9.06 2.87
N ASN A 29 -3.42 -7.78 3.06
CA ASN A 29 -3.71 -7.20 4.37
C ASN A 29 -5.21 -6.89 4.41
N ALA A 30 -6.00 -7.78 5.00
CA ALA A 30 -7.45 -7.62 5.05
C ALA A 30 -7.83 -6.72 6.22
N GLN A 31 -8.34 -5.53 5.94
CA GLN A 31 -8.84 -4.60 6.94
C GLN A 31 -10.32 -4.79 7.25
N GLY A 32 -11.03 -5.57 6.46
CA GLY A 32 -12.42 -5.91 6.70
C GLY A 32 -13.31 -4.67 6.78
N THR A 33 -13.98 -4.48 7.92
CA THR A 33 -14.94 -3.38 8.13
C THR A 33 -14.31 -2.13 8.74
N ALA A 34 -12.98 -2.03 8.81
CA ALA A 34 -12.30 -0.84 9.32
C ALA A 34 -12.69 0.40 8.51
N THR A 35 -12.84 1.54 9.19
CA THR A 35 -13.23 2.81 8.57
C THR A 35 -12.06 3.78 8.44
N ALA A 36 -10.92 3.47 9.04
CA ALA A 36 -9.71 4.27 8.96
C ALA A 36 -8.50 3.35 9.07
N TYR A 37 -7.49 3.60 8.23
CA TYR A 37 -6.25 2.85 8.27
C TYR A 37 -5.10 3.74 7.84
N THR A 38 -4.05 3.78 8.63
CA THR A 38 -2.80 4.45 8.27
C THR A 38 -1.79 3.41 7.82
N LEU A 39 -1.19 3.63 6.65
CA LEU A 39 -0.22 2.69 6.09
C LEU A 39 0.96 2.49 7.04
N VAL A 40 1.44 1.26 7.11
CA VAL A 40 2.66 0.88 7.84
C VAL A 40 3.69 0.36 6.85
N LEU A 41 4.96 0.30 7.25
CA LEU A 41 6.04 -0.08 6.34
C LEU A 41 5.84 -1.49 5.77
N ALA A 42 5.27 -2.39 6.54
CA ALA A 42 4.99 -3.76 6.09
C ALA A 42 3.95 -3.83 4.96
N ASP A 43 3.21 -2.77 4.71
CA ASP A 43 2.21 -2.73 3.62
C ASP A 43 2.83 -2.57 2.24
N ALA A 44 4.10 -2.18 2.16
CA ALA A 44 4.79 -2.05 0.88
C ALA A 44 4.73 -3.36 0.08
N GLY A 45 4.19 -3.28 -1.13
CA GLY A 45 4.01 -4.43 -2.01
C GLY A 45 2.77 -5.28 -1.71
N LYS A 46 1.94 -4.90 -0.73
CA LYS A 46 0.75 -5.66 -0.36
C LYS A 46 -0.51 -5.16 -1.06
N LEU A 47 -1.54 -5.98 -1.02
CA LEU A 47 -2.91 -5.61 -1.35
C LEU A 47 -3.70 -5.43 -0.06
N ILE A 48 -4.22 -4.24 0.18
CA ILE A 48 -5.05 -3.94 1.33
C ILE A 48 -6.51 -4.00 0.89
N THR A 49 -7.35 -4.75 1.59
CA THR A 49 -8.75 -4.94 1.22
C THR A 49 -9.69 -4.42 2.28
N PHE A 50 -10.83 -3.86 1.82
CA PHE A 50 -11.90 -3.36 2.68
C PHE A 50 -13.23 -3.93 2.18
N THR A 51 -14.02 -4.46 3.10
CA THR A 51 -15.31 -5.12 2.77
C THR A 51 -16.51 -4.41 3.39
N GLY A 52 -16.31 -3.39 4.19
CA GLY A 52 -17.36 -2.75 4.98
C GLY A 52 -17.76 -1.37 4.48
N ALA A 53 -18.00 -0.47 5.42
CA ALA A 53 -18.39 0.90 5.16
C ALA A 53 -17.25 1.72 4.51
N ALA A 54 -17.56 2.95 4.13
CA ALA A 54 -16.56 3.87 3.58
C ALA A 54 -15.37 4.00 4.55
N ALA A 55 -14.17 3.92 4.00
CA ALA A 55 -12.94 4.00 4.77
C ALA A 55 -12.00 5.03 4.18
N THR A 56 -11.11 5.55 5.00
CA THR A 56 -10.01 6.43 4.57
C THR A 56 -8.69 5.73 4.86
N VAL A 57 -7.87 5.59 3.83
CA VAL A 57 -6.49 5.13 3.95
C VAL A 57 -5.59 6.35 3.93
N THR A 58 -4.80 6.54 4.98
CA THR A 58 -3.92 7.69 5.12
C THR A 58 -2.48 7.30 4.82
N ILE A 59 -1.83 8.04 3.92
CA ILE A 59 -0.41 7.89 3.61
C ILE A 59 0.38 8.72 4.63
N PRO A 60 1.21 8.10 5.47
CA PRO A 60 2.00 8.83 6.46
C PRO A 60 3.21 9.51 5.83
N THR A 61 3.83 10.42 6.59
CA THR A 61 5.09 11.05 6.16
C THR A 61 6.23 10.03 6.20
N ASN A 62 7.28 10.29 5.42
CA ASN A 62 8.50 9.46 5.47
C ASN A 62 9.19 9.52 6.84
N ALA A 63 9.00 10.59 7.60
CA ALA A 63 9.52 10.69 8.96
C ALA A 63 8.83 9.70 9.90
N SER A 64 7.54 9.42 9.69
CA SER A 64 6.78 8.46 10.51
C SER A 64 6.95 7.04 10.01
N VAL A 65 6.92 6.82 8.68
CA VAL A 65 7.07 5.51 8.05
C VAL A 65 8.00 5.68 6.85
N ALA A 66 9.19 5.10 6.93
CA ALA A 66 10.25 5.29 5.93
C ALA A 66 10.06 4.41 4.71
N PHE A 67 9.01 4.63 3.94
CA PHE A 67 8.85 3.96 2.64
C PHE A 67 10.00 4.36 1.71
N ALA A 68 10.43 3.42 0.88
CA ALA A 68 11.44 3.68 -0.14
C ALA A 68 10.79 4.24 -1.41
N VAL A 69 11.55 5.03 -2.17
CA VAL A 69 11.13 5.44 -3.51
C VAL A 69 10.93 4.19 -4.37
N GLY A 70 9.78 4.10 -5.03
CA GLY A 70 9.37 2.94 -5.80
C GLY A 70 8.50 1.95 -5.05
N ASP A 71 8.33 2.11 -3.73
CA ASP A 71 7.37 1.29 -2.99
C ASP A 71 5.95 1.55 -3.50
N GLN A 72 5.20 0.48 -3.66
CA GLN A 72 3.81 0.55 -4.10
C GLN A 72 2.91 -0.21 -3.15
N ILE A 73 1.69 0.28 -3.01
CA ILE A 73 0.67 -0.33 -2.17
C ILE A 73 -0.61 -0.38 -2.98
N ASN A 74 -1.27 -1.53 -3.00
CA ASN A 74 -2.52 -1.73 -3.72
C ASN A 74 -3.66 -1.73 -2.72
N ILE A 75 -4.76 -1.07 -3.07
CA ILE A 75 -5.94 -0.96 -2.20
C ILE A 75 -7.16 -1.37 -3.01
N ALA A 76 -7.93 -2.33 -2.50
CA ALA A 76 -9.10 -2.86 -3.17
C ALA A 76 -10.37 -2.56 -2.37
N GLN A 77 -11.38 -2.07 -3.06
CA GLN A 77 -12.73 -1.93 -2.52
C GLN A 77 -13.51 -3.20 -2.83
N LEU A 78 -13.68 -4.06 -1.84
CA LEU A 78 -14.46 -5.29 -2.01
C LEU A 78 -15.93 -5.10 -1.62
N GLY A 79 -16.23 -4.10 -0.80
CA GLY A 79 -17.58 -3.73 -0.43
C GLY A 79 -18.19 -2.69 -1.37
N THR A 80 -19.37 -2.20 -1.03
CA THR A 80 -20.10 -1.23 -1.87
C THR A 80 -19.74 0.22 -1.56
N ALA A 81 -19.02 0.49 -0.49
CA ALA A 81 -18.66 1.84 -0.07
C ALA A 81 -17.27 2.22 -0.57
N GLN A 82 -17.11 3.43 -1.07
CA GLN A 82 -15.84 3.93 -1.61
C GLN A 82 -14.77 4.05 -0.53
N ILE A 83 -13.54 3.79 -0.94
CA ILE A 83 -12.34 4.01 -0.13
C ILE A 83 -11.69 5.31 -0.59
N THR A 84 -11.42 6.19 0.35
CA THR A 84 -10.73 7.45 0.09
C THR A 84 -9.25 7.31 0.44
N ILE A 85 -8.37 7.78 -0.43
CA ILE A 85 -6.95 7.83 -0.16
C ILE A 85 -6.62 9.24 0.30
N GLY A 86 -6.24 9.36 1.56
CA GLY A 86 -5.85 10.62 2.18
C GLY A 86 -4.36 10.67 2.47
N THR A 87 -3.88 11.83 2.88
CA THR A 87 -2.47 12.06 3.19
C THR A 87 -2.32 12.73 4.54
N ALA A 88 -1.23 12.41 5.24
CA ALA A 88 -0.80 13.18 6.40
C ALA A 88 -0.28 14.55 5.96
N SER A 89 -0.22 15.49 6.89
CA SER A 89 0.34 16.82 6.60
C SER A 89 1.79 16.68 6.12
N GLY A 90 2.12 17.31 5.02
CA GLY A 90 3.45 17.25 4.40
C GLY A 90 3.60 16.19 3.32
N VAL A 91 2.59 15.36 3.10
CA VAL A 91 2.57 14.37 2.02
C VAL A 91 1.75 14.91 0.85
N THR A 92 2.26 14.74 -0.36
CA THR A 92 1.56 15.11 -1.60
C THR A 92 1.08 13.85 -2.31
N LEU A 93 -0.20 13.82 -2.65
CA LEU A 93 -0.78 12.77 -3.48
C LEU A 93 -1.23 13.37 -4.80
N GLN A 94 -0.74 12.82 -5.90
CA GLN A 94 -1.07 13.26 -7.25
C GLN A 94 -1.84 12.16 -7.97
N SER A 95 -2.91 12.54 -8.67
CA SER A 95 -3.70 11.60 -9.46
C SER A 95 -4.27 12.30 -10.68
N ASN A 96 -4.52 11.53 -11.73
CA ASN A 96 -5.16 12.05 -12.93
C ASN A 96 -6.56 12.56 -12.60
N GLY A 97 -6.83 13.82 -12.88
CA GLY A 97 -8.11 14.46 -12.59
C GLY A 97 -8.37 14.69 -11.11
N SER A 98 -7.34 14.67 -10.27
CA SER A 98 -7.45 14.84 -8.82
C SER A 98 -8.40 13.83 -8.16
N LYS A 99 -8.49 12.65 -8.71
CA LYS A 99 -9.36 11.58 -8.20
C LYS A 99 -8.65 10.83 -7.09
N THR A 100 -9.26 10.79 -5.91
CA THR A 100 -8.62 10.20 -4.73
C THR A 100 -9.42 9.06 -4.11
N LYS A 101 -10.46 8.60 -4.77
CA LYS A 101 -11.32 7.52 -4.28
C LYS A 101 -11.33 6.35 -5.24
N THR A 102 -11.68 5.18 -4.73
CA THR A 102 -11.96 4.02 -5.58
C THR A 102 -13.23 4.25 -6.39
N ALA A 103 -13.27 3.72 -7.61
CA ALA A 103 -14.39 3.98 -8.52
C ALA A 103 -15.69 3.28 -8.12
N GLY A 104 -15.59 2.12 -7.48
CA GLY A 104 -16.75 1.34 -7.06
C GLY A 104 -16.33 -0.01 -6.52
N GLN A 105 -17.31 -0.88 -6.33
CA GLN A 105 -17.04 -2.23 -5.84
C GLN A 105 -16.10 -2.98 -6.78
N TYR A 106 -15.11 -3.65 -6.20
CA TYR A 106 -14.04 -4.39 -6.88
C TYR A 106 -13.04 -3.52 -7.63
N ALA A 107 -13.07 -2.20 -7.43
CA ALA A 107 -12.04 -1.33 -7.96
C ALA A 107 -10.75 -1.48 -7.15
N VAL A 108 -9.63 -1.44 -7.84
CA VAL A 108 -8.29 -1.48 -7.23
C VAL A 108 -7.55 -0.23 -7.64
N VAL A 109 -6.92 0.41 -6.67
CA VAL A 109 -6.03 1.56 -6.89
C VAL A 109 -4.65 1.26 -6.33
N THR A 110 -3.63 1.88 -6.89
CA THR A 110 -2.25 1.70 -6.48
C THR A 110 -1.62 3.04 -6.14
N CYS A 111 -0.96 3.11 -4.99
CA CYS A 111 -0.16 4.25 -4.58
C CYS A 111 1.31 3.93 -4.79
N VAL A 112 2.05 4.78 -5.48
CA VAL A 112 3.49 4.62 -5.72
C VAL A 112 4.22 5.86 -5.25
N GLN A 113 5.21 5.69 -4.38
CA GLN A 113 6.07 6.80 -3.99
C GLN A 113 7.17 6.96 -5.04
N TYR A 114 7.14 8.04 -5.81
CA TYR A 114 8.16 8.27 -6.84
C TYR A 114 9.23 9.30 -6.41
N THR A 115 8.98 10.02 -5.34
CA THR A 115 9.99 10.82 -4.64
C THR A 115 9.55 10.97 -3.17
N ALA A 116 10.44 11.41 -2.30
CA ALA A 116 10.16 11.48 -0.87
C ALA A 116 8.89 12.32 -0.58
N ASN A 117 7.99 11.80 0.23
CA ASN A 117 6.71 12.40 0.61
C ASN A 117 5.79 12.76 -0.57
N THR A 118 6.05 12.21 -1.76
CA THR A 118 5.22 12.48 -2.93
C THR A 118 4.82 11.16 -3.58
N TRP A 119 3.53 10.96 -3.70
CA TRP A 119 2.93 9.72 -4.15
C TRP A 119 2.06 9.94 -5.39
N LEU A 120 2.00 8.94 -6.24
CA LEU A 120 1.13 8.90 -7.40
C LEU A 120 0.04 7.86 -7.16
N LEU A 121 -1.22 8.26 -7.35
CA LEU A 121 -2.36 7.34 -7.27
C LEU A 121 -2.85 7.03 -8.67
N LEU A 122 -2.98 5.75 -8.96
CA LEU A 122 -3.41 5.27 -10.28
C LEU A 122 -4.37 4.09 -10.11
N GLY A 123 -5.03 3.72 -11.20
CA GLY A 123 -5.96 2.61 -11.23
C GLY A 123 -7.40 3.05 -11.43
N ASN A 124 -8.35 2.30 -10.89
CA ASN A 124 -9.77 2.61 -11.01
C ASN A 124 -10.18 3.66 -9.98
N THR A 125 -9.92 4.92 -10.29
CA THR A 125 -10.16 6.05 -9.38
C THR A 125 -11.43 6.80 -9.74
N SER A 126 -11.97 7.51 -8.73
CA SER A 126 -13.14 8.38 -8.85
C SER A 126 -12.97 9.62 -7.97
N THR A 127 -13.82 10.59 -8.21
CA THR A 127 -13.94 11.76 -7.32
C THR A 127 -14.78 11.44 -6.09
#